data_8e6b1ee05cb47aed677684b37e93e2f2
#
_entry.id   8e6b1ee05cb47aed677684b37e93e2f2
#
_cell.length_a   1.000
_cell.length_b   1.000
_cell.length_c   1.000
_cell.angle_alpha   90.00
_cell.angle_beta   90.00
_cell.angle_gamma   90.00
#
_symmetry.space_group_name_H-M   'P 1'
#
loop_
_entity.id
_entity.type
_entity.pdbx_description
1 polymer ?
#
loop_
_entity_poly.entity_id
_entity_poly.type
_entity_poly.pdbx_seq_one_letter_code
_entity_poly.pdbx_strand_id
1 'polypeptide(L)'
;MSSERDRSQPSTVEAATYVAFSRTWEASSRLSPVGKPRLQQRVLGYFHWLCRLIEPDVVLEIGAHEASFSQWARTALPDARVQAFEANPHVHGKYAEELGAAGVDYRNLAVGPVTGTIELNLPLEIAGQSRALDSRMASIAVHRETGDSVTVTVPSVRLDDHVTLAEGECAVAWIDVEGANDAVLRSGPDVLDHLDAIHIEVEGRPTWEGQWLDTDVARHLADHGLVPVARDLQKPYQYNVIYVRSRLVHQPKVMRKAAEILLPG
;
A
#
# COMPACT_ATOMS: atom_id res chain seq x y z
N MET A 1 15.94 19.15 26.48
CA MET A 1 16.76 18.06 25.90
C MET A 1 15.81 16.90 25.65
N SER A 2 15.21 16.88 24.50
CA SER A 2 14.35 15.79 24.01
C SER A 2 15.28 14.66 23.56
N SER A 3 15.18 13.47 24.15
CA SER A 3 15.95 12.32 23.74
C SER A 3 15.49 11.92 22.33
N GLU A 4 16.32 12.18 21.34
CA GLU A 4 16.25 11.48 20.06
C GLU A 4 16.34 9.98 20.38
N ARG A 5 15.20 9.29 20.37
CA ARG A 5 15.22 7.84 20.30
C ARG A 5 15.87 7.49 18.98
N ASP A 6 16.95 6.72 19.04
CA ASP A 6 17.57 6.11 17.87
C ASP A 6 16.48 5.27 17.15
N ARG A 7 15.89 5.85 16.09
CA ARG A 7 14.84 5.24 15.27
C ARG A 7 15.40 4.15 14.33
N SER A 8 16.68 3.81 14.44
CA SER A 8 17.38 2.89 13.54
C SER A 8 17.25 1.41 13.94
N GLN A 9 16.79 1.10 15.15
CA GLN A 9 16.56 -0.28 15.59
C GLN A 9 15.07 -0.52 15.87
N PRO A 10 14.46 -1.44 15.10
CA PRO A 10 13.05 -1.77 15.25
C PRO A 10 12.78 -2.43 16.60
N SER A 11 11.70 -2.02 17.26
CA SER A 11 11.26 -2.63 18.51
C SER A 11 10.86 -4.09 18.27
N THR A 12 11.44 -4.98 19.06
CA THR A 12 11.13 -6.42 19.01
C THR A 12 9.67 -6.72 19.36
N VAL A 13 9.02 -5.80 20.10
CA VAL A 13 7.63 -5.93 20.56
C VAL A 13 6.65 -5.73 19.41
N GLU A 14 6.81 -4.70 18.59
CA GLU A 14 5.91 -4.45 17.45
C GLU A 14 6.00 -5.57 16.43
N ALA A 15 7.21 -6.05 16.13
CA ALA A 15 7.39 -7.19 15.22
C ALA A 15 6.71 -8.46 15.76
N ALA A 16 6.86 -8.76 17.06
CA ALA A 16 6.23 -9.91 17.68
C ALA A 16 4.69 -9.78 17.69
N THR A 17 4.18 -8.58 17.96
CA THR A 17 2.75 -8.27 17.93
C THR A 17 2.16 -8.47 16.54
N TYR A 18 2.85 -7.99 15.52
CA TYR A 18 2.44 -8.18 14.12
C TYR A 18 2.44 -9.66 13.74
N VAL A 19 3.47 -10.42 14.08
CA VAL A 19 3.55 -11.86 13.80
C VAL A 19 2.39 -12.60 14.47
N ALA A 20 2.07 -12.28 15.73
CA ALA A 20 0.93 -12.86 16.43
C ALA A 20 -0.40 -12.53 15.74
N PHE A 21 -0.63 -11.28 15.38
CA PHE A 21 -1.79 -10.84 14.61
C PHE A 21 -1.88 -11.61 13.29
N SER A 22 -0.82 -11.58 12.48
CA SER A 22 -0.81 -12.18 11.13
C SER A 22 -1.08 -13.69 11.16
N ARG A 23 -0.48 -14.42 12.09
CA ARG A 23 -0.70 -15.87 12.26
C ARG A 23 -2.12 -16.18 12.74
N THR A 24 -2.62 -15.43 13.71
CA THR A 24 -3.99 -15.60 14.22
C THR A 24 -5.02 -15.32 13.12
N TRP A 25 -4.83 -14.23 12.39
CA TRP A 25 -5.70 -13.87 11.29
C TRP A 25 -5.67 -14.90 10.16
N GLU A 26 -4.48 -15.35 9.77
CA GLU A 26 -4.32 -16.39 8.75
C GLU A 26 -5.01 -17.71 9.14
N ALA A 27 -4.80 -18.16 10.39
CA ALA A 27 -5.44 -19.37 10.91
C ALA A 27 -6.97 -19.22 10.91
N SER A 28 -7.49 -18.11 11.41
CA SER A 28 -8.92 -17.82 11.43
C SER A 28 -9.51 -17.73 10.01
N SER A 29 -8.79 -17.13 9.08
CA SER A 29 -9.19 -17.04 7.67
C SER A 29 -9.23 -18.40 6.97
N ARG A 30 -8.30 -19.29 7.27
CA ARG A 30 -8.28 -20.67 6.72
C ARG A 30 -9.40 -21.54 7.29
N LEU A 31 -9.83 -21.28 8.52
CA LEU A 31 -10.95 -21.96 9.19
C LEU A 31 -12.31 -21.35 8.82
N SER A 32 -12.32 -20.16 8.24
CA SER A 32 -13.55 -19.47 7.84
C SER A 32 -14.25 -20.25 6.69
N PRO A 33 -15.56 -20.38 6.74
CA PRO A 33 -16.35 -20.92 5.62
C PRO A 33 -16.35 -20.01 4.39
N VAL A 34 -15.81 -18.80 4.53
CA VAL A 34 -15.64 -17.84 3.44
C VAL A 34 -14.45 -18.26 2.59
N GLY A 35 -14.67 -18.68 1.36
CA GLY A 35 -13.57 -19.05 0.44
C GLY A 35 -12.65 -17.87 0.12
N LYS A 36 -11.39 -18.19 -0.24
CA LYS A 36 -10.32 -17.21 -0.50
C LYS A 36 -10.73 -16.00 -1.37
N PRO A 37 -11.37 -16.15 -2.55
CA PRO A 37 -11.77 -15.00 -3.37
C PRO A 37 -12.78 -14.08 -2.66
N ARG A 38 -13.73 -14.65 -1.92
CA ARG A 38 -14.69 -13.87 -1.13
C ARG A 38 -14.00 -13.13 0.01
N LEU A 39 -12.99 -13.76 0.64
CA LEU A 39 -12.22 -13.12 1.70
C LEU A 39 -11.51 -11.88 1.18
N GLN A 40 -10.85 -11.96 0.01
CA GLN A 40 -10.21 -10.82 -0.64
C GLN A 40 -11.22 -9.70 -0.91
N GLN A 41 -12.38 -10.03 -1.47
CA GLN A 41 -13.46 -9.04 -1.71
C GLN A 41 -13.97 -8.40 -0.42
N ARG A 42 -14.06 -9.16 0.68
CA ARG A 42 -14.49 -8.64 1.98
C ARG A 42 -13.44 -7.73 2.62
N VAL A 43 -12.17 -8.06 2.50
CA VAL A 43 -11.07 -7.19 2.95
C VAL A 43 -11.09 -5.88 2.17
N LEU A 44 -11.22 -5.93 0.85
CA LEU A 44 -11.40 -4.75 0.01
C LEU A 44 -12.64 -3.94 0.40
N GLY A 45 -13.79 -4.62 0.56
CA GLY A 45 -15.03 -3.98 0.99
C GLY A 45 -14.92 -3.32 2.37
N TYR A 46 -14.15 -3.91 3.28
CA TYR A 46 -13.86 -3.32 4.58
C TYR A 46 -12.99 -2.05 4.44
N PHE A 47 -11.98 -2.06 3.58
CA PHE A 47 -11.17 -0.85 3.32
C PHE A 47 -12.02 0.28 2.72
N HIS A 48 -12.86 -0.03 1.74
CA HIS A 48 -13.80 0.93 1.19
C HIS A 48 -14.78 1.49 2.24
N TRP A 49 -15.25 0.64 3.16
CA TRP A 49 -16.09 1.07 4.27
C TRP A 49 -15.33 1.97 5.25
N LEU A 50 -14.06 1.66 5.56
CA LEU A 50 -13.21 2.52 6.37
C LEU A 50 -13.01 3.89 5.73
N CYS A 51 -12.73 3.97 4.43
CA CYS A 51 -12.60 5.24 3.72
C CYS A 51 -13.86 6.11 3.83
N ARG A 52 -15.06 5.50 3.67
CA ARG A 52 -16.32 6.24 3.88
C ARG A 52 -16.56 6.66 5.33
N LEU A 53 -16.05 5.89 6.30
CA LEU A 53 -16.15 6.22 7.73
C LEU A 53 -15.22 7.35 8.12
N ILE A 54 -14.03 7.39 7.52
CA ILE A 54 -12.97 8.38 7.79
C ILE A 54 -13.31 9.70 7.11
N GLU A 55 -13.91 9.65 5.90
CA GLU A 55 -14.17 10.82 5.07
C GLU A 55 -12.88 11.64 4.85
N PRO A 56 -11.83 11.03 4.22
CA PRO A 56 -10.51 11.63 4.12
C PRO A 56 -10.51 12.86 3.21
N ASP A 57 -9.65 13.83 3.52
CA ASP A 57 -9.40 15.00 2.66
C ASP A 57 -8.53 14.63 1.45
N VAL A 58 -7.66 13.61 1.62
CA VAL A 58 -6.74 13.14 0.58
C VAL A 58 -6.79 11.62 0.45
N VAL A 59 -6.85 11.15 -0.80
CA VAL A 59 -6.73 9.74 -1.18
C VAL A 59 -5.50 9.57 -2.04
N LEU A 60 -4.63 8.65 -1.66
CA LEU A 60 -3.40 8.33 -2.36
C LEU A 60 -3.46 6.90 -2.89
N GLU A 61 -3.12 6.68 -4.16
CA GLU A 61 -2.89 5.37 -4.76
C GLU A 61 -1.49 5.34 -5.34
N ILE A 62 -0.61 4.50 -4.78
CA ILE A 62 0.81 4.44 -5.11
C ILE A 62 1.12 3.07 -5.71
N GLY A 63 1.62 3.04 -6.96
CA GLY A 63 1.64 1.87 -7.82
C GLY A 63 0.26 1.62 -8.42
N ALA A 64 -0.31 2.67 -9.02
CA ALA A 64 -1.74 2.74 -9.30
C ALA A 64 -2.20 1.86 -10.47
N HIS A 65 -1.31 1.51 -11.40
CA HIS A 65 -1.64 0.81 -12.64
C HIS A 65 -2.88 1.44 -13.34
N GLU A 66 -4.02 0.73 -13.45
CA GLU A 66 -5.29 1.28 -13.96
C GLU A 66 -6.05 2.17 -12.95
N ALA A 67 -5.47 2.46 -11.80
CA ALA A 67 -6.01 3.31 -10.74
C ALA A 67 -7.46 2.96 -10.31
N SER A 68 -7.71 1.66 -10.11
CA SER A 68 -9.06 1.18 -9.76
C SER A 68 -9.57 1.72 -8.43
N PHE A 69 -8.68 1.88 -7.44
CA PHE A 69 -9.05 2.46 -6.15
C PHE A 69 -9.35 3.96 -6.28
N SER A 70 -8.54 4.70 -7.04
CA SER A 70 -8.76 6.14 -7.29
C SER A 70 -10.07 6.40 -8.04
N GLN A 71 -10.41 5.58 -9.05
CA GLN A 71 -11.69 5.67 -9.75
C GLN A 71 -12.87 5.46 -8.79
N TRP A 72 -12.78 4.42 -7.93
CA TRP A 72 -13.77 4.21 -6.89
C TRP A 72 -13.86 5.41 -5.93
N ALA A 73 -12.71 5.93 -5.48
CA ALA A 73 -12.64 7.05 -4.54
C ALA A 73 -13.28 8.32 -5.12
N ARG A 74 -13.03 8.64 -6.39
CA ARG A 74 -13.67 9.78 -7.06
C ARG A 74 -15.20 9.74 -7.02
N THR A 75 -15.78 8.54 -7.07
CA THR A 75 -17.23 8.37 -6.99
C THR A 75 -17.74 8.33 -5.56
N ALA A 76 -17.01 7.68 -4.66
CA ALA A 76 -17.45 7.38 -3.30
C ALA A 76 -17.12 8.48 -2.28
N LEU A 77 -16.13 9.34 -2.59
CA LEU A 77 -15.55 10.38 -1.74
C LEU A 77 -15.39 11.67 -2.58
N PRO A 78 -16.49 12.31 -3.01
CA PRO A 78 -16.45 13.38 -4.00
C PRO A 78 -15.66 14.62 -3.55
N ASP A 79 -15.57 14.85 -2.24
CA ASP A 79 -14.88 16.00 -1.66
C ASP A 79 -13.37 15.78 -1.48
N ALA A 80 -12.90 14.53 -1.56
CA ALA A 80 -11.50 14.19 -1.41
C ALA A 80 -10.66 14.57 -2.64
N ARG A 81 -9.44 15.05 -2.40
CA ARG A 81 -8.39 15.16 -3.42
C ARG A 81 -7.83 13.76 -3.70
N VAL A 82 -8.01 13.25 -4.92
CA VAL A 82 -7.55 11.90 -5.29
C VAL A 82 -6.33 12.01 -6.17
N GLN A 83 -5.21 11.45 -5.71
CA GLN A 83 -3.93 11.42 -6.41
C GLN A 83 -3.47 9.97 -6.61
N ALA A 84 -3.11 9.63 -7.84
CA ALA A 84 -2.63 8.32 -8.23
C ALA A 84 -1.26 8.43 -8.90
N PHE A 85 -0.32 7.58 -8.47
CA PHE A 85 1.06 7.56 -8.92
C PHE A 85 1.37 6.24 -9.62
N GLU A 86 1.79 6.32 -10.88
CA GLU A 86 2.21 5.18 -11.67
C GLU A 86 3.58 5.46 -12.29
N ALA A 87 4.58 4.66 -11.90
CA ALA A 87 5.95 4.85 -12.35
C ALA A 87 6.18 4.39 -13.79
N ASN A 88 5.47 3.32 -14.22
CA ASN A 88 5.67 2.74 -15.54
C ASN A 88 5.05 3.62 -16.65
N PRO A 89 5.88 4.23 -17.54
CA PRO A 89 5.37 5.13 -18.58
C PRO A 89 4.47 4.42 -19.60
N HIS A 90 4.64 3.11 -19.82
CA HIS A 90 3.79 2.34 -20.74
C HIS A 90 2.39 2.15 -20.15
N VAL A 91 2.30 1.92 -18.84
CA VAL A 91 1.02 1.84 -18.12
C VAL A 91 0.37 3.21 -18.06
N HIS A 92 1.11 4.24 -17.61
CA HIS A 92 0.58 5.60 -17.54
C HIS A 92 0.02 6.06 -18.88
N GLY A 93 0.78 5.91 -19.98
CA GLY A 93 0.34 6.32 -21.32
C GLY A 93 -0.94 5.62 -21.79
N LYS A 94 -1.23 4.43 -21.26
CA LYS A 94 -2.42 3.66 -21.62
C LYS A 94 -3.69 4.18 -20.95
N TYR A 95 -3.59 4.69 -19.72
CA TYR A 95 -4.76 5.04 -18.88
C TYR A 95 -4.92 6.54 -18.60
N ALA A 96 -3.90 7.36 -18.89
CA ALA A 96 -3.86 8.78 -18.49
C ALA A 96 -5.06 9.60 -18.99
N GLU A 97 -5.48 9.40 -20.25
CA GLU A 97 -6.58 10.15 -20.85
C GLU A 97 -7.92 9.80 -20.16
N GLU A 98 -8.20 8.51 -19.99
CA GLU A 98 -9.43 8.01 -19.36
C GLU A 98 -9.52 8.45 -17.89
N LEU A 99 -8.43 8.29 -17.13
CA LEU A 99 -8.37 8.64 -15.72
C LEU A 99 -8.46 10.16 -15.50
N GLY A 100 -7.81 10.95 -16.37
CA GLY A 100 -7.93 12.41 -16.35
C GLY A 100 -9.38 12.87 -16.61
N ALA A 101 -10.06 12.25 -17.58
CA ALA A 101 -11.48 12.51 -17.84
C ALA A 101 -12.39 12.13 -16.65
N ALA A 102 -12.01 11.10 -15.89
CA ALA A 102 -12.69 10.70 -14.65
C ALA A 102 -12.37 11.59 -13.44
N GLY A 103 -11.49 12.59 -13.59
CA GLY A 103 -11.10 13.53 -12.54
C GLY A 103 -10.10 12.96 -11.53
N VAL A 104 -9.34 11.92 -11.90
CA VAL A 104 -8.21 11.42 -11.13
C VAL A 104 -6.95 12.20 -11.50
N ASP A 105 -6.24 12.73 -10.51
CA ASP A 105 -4.90 13.31 -10.70
C ASP A 105 -3.89 12.16 -10.85
N TYR A 106 -3.84 11.59 -12.07
CA TYR A 106 -3.01 10.43 -12.41
C TYR A 106 -1.67 10.87 -12.98
N ARG A 107 -0.59 10.53 -12.27
CA ARG A 107 0.75 11.05 -12.57
C ARG A 107 1.75 9.96 -12.92
N ASN A 108 2.54 10.19 -13.97
CA ASN A 108 3.68 9.33 -14.29
C ASN A 108 4.87 9.70 -13.40
N LEU A 109 4.83 9.23 -12.16
CA LEU A 109 5.84 9.48 -11.12
C LEU A 109 6.10 8.20 -10.33
N ALA A 110 7.36 7.87 -10.11
CA ALA A 110 7.76 6.94 -9.06
C ALA A 110 7.71 7.65 -7.70
N VAL A 111 7.10 7.04 -6.70
CA VAL A 111 7.25 7.48 -5.31
C VAL A 111 8.42 6.73 -4.72
N GLY A 112 9.45 7.45 -4.28
CA GLY A 112 10.70 6.83 -3.88
C GLY A 112 11.58 7.73 -2.99
N PRO A 113 12.84 7.36 -2.80
CA PRO A 113 13.72 7.98 -1.80
C PRO A 113 14.19 9.38 -2.19
N VAL A 114 14.04 9.77 -3.46
CA VAL A 114 14.56 11.05 -3.98
C VAL A 114 13.54 11.75 -4.86
N THR A 115 13.53 13.08 -4.81
CA THR A 115 12.85 13.92 -5.80
C THR A 115 13.82 14.23 -6.93
N GLY A 116 13.45 13.88 -8.17
CA GLY A 116 14.30 13.98 -9.36
C GLY A 116 14.00 12.87 -10.36
N THR A 117 14.93 11.96 -10.58
CA THR A 117 14.76 10.79 -11.45
C THR A 117 15.29 9.53 -10.76
N ILE A 118 14.72 8.38 -11.13
CA ILE A 118 15.12 7.07 -10.62
C ILE A 118 15.07 6.03 -11.76
N GLU A 119 15.83 4.96 -11.62
CA GLU A 119 15.74 3.81 -12.50
C GLU A 119 14.56 2.92 -12.12
N LEU A 120 13.73 2.57 -13.10
CA LEU A 120 12.61 1.65 -12.99
C LEU A 120 12.93 0.39 -13.80
N ASN A 121 12.84 -0.76 -13.17
CA ASN A 121 13.04 -2.06 -13.81
C ASN A 121 11.71 -2.57 -14.37
N LEU A 122 11.70 -2.91 -15.65
CA LEU A 122 10.57 -3.53 -16.37
C LEU A 122 10.97 -4.96 -16.70
N PRO A 123 10.62 -5.96 -15.88
CA PRO A 123 10.94 -7.35 -16.17
C PRO A 123 10.25 -7.81 -17.47
N LEU A 124 11.01 -8.37 -18.41
CA LEU A 124 10.49 -9.04 -19.59
C LEU A 124 10.29 -10.54 -19.35
N GLU A 125 10.97 -11.09 -18.31
CA GLU A 125 10.83 -12.47 -17.88
C GLU A 125 10.95 -12.55 -16.36
N ILE A 126 10.06 -13.33 -15.72
CA ILE A 126 10.13 -13.69 -14.30
C ILE A 126 9.85 -15.18 -14.18
N ALA A 127 10.75 -15.92 -13.53
CA ALA A 127 10.65 -17.38 -13.32
C ALA A 127 10.35 -18.15 -14.63
N GLY A 128 11.00 -17.77 -15.74
CA GLY A 128 10.82 -18.38 -17.06
C GLY A 128 9.52 -17.98 -17.77
N GLN A 129 8.76 -17.03 -17.24
CA GLN A 129 7.52 -16.54 -17.85
C GLN A 129 7.70 -15.13 -18.43
N SER A 130 7.40 -14.97 -19.72
CA SER A 130 7.45 -13.68 -20.39
C SER A 130 6.46 -12.68 -19.80
N ARG A 131 6.84 -11.39 -19.81
CA ARG A 131 6.04 -10.24 -19.35
C ARG A 131 6.01 -9.15 -20.42
N ALA A 132 4.90 -8.45 -20.50
CA ALA A 132 4.80 -7.24 -21.34
C ALA A 132 5.37 -6.02 -20.60
N LEU A 133 5.77 -4.99 -21.33
CA LEU A 133 6.28 -3.74 -20.76
C LEU A 133 5.25 -3.01 -19.88
N ASP A 134 3.96 -3.19 -20.14
CA ASP A 134 2.85 -2.68 -19.33
C ASP A 134 2.37 -3.67 -18.25
N SER A 135 3.22 -4.64 -17.88
CA SER A 135 2.92 -5.57 -16.79
C SER A 135 2.91 -4.87 -15.43
N ARG A 136 2.21 -5.48 -14.46
CA ARG A 136 2.13 -4.98 -13.07
C ARG A 136 3.41 -5.19 -12.27
N MET A 137 4.47 -5.75 -12.87
CA MET A 137 5.70 -6.15 -12.19
C MET A 137 6.83 -5.11 -12.31
N ALA A 138 6.51 -3.88 -12.76
CA ALA A 138 7.47 -2.79 -12.80
C ALA A 138 7.81 -2.32 -11.38
N SER A 139 9.11 -2.16 -11.07
CA SER A 139 9.55 -1.73 -9.75
C SER A 139 10.89 -0.98 -9.79
N ILE A 140 11.13 -0.13 -8.81
CA ILE A 140 12.47 0.42 -8.55
C ILE A 140 13.40 -0.63 -7.89
N ALA A 141 12.83 -1.71 -7.34
CA ALA A 141 13.57 -2.88 -6.87
C ALA A 141 13.76 -3.91 -8.00
N VAL A 142 14.71 -4.84 -7.85
CA VAL A 142 14.96 -5.93 -8.80
C VAL A 142 14.34 -7.20 -8.25
N HIS A 143 13.47 -7.84 -9.02
CA HIS A 143 12.90 -9.13 -8.63
C HIS A 143 13.96 -10.24 -8.75
N ARG A 144 14.10 -11.09 -7.72
CA ARG A 144 15.19 -12.08 -7.60
C ARG A 144 15.18 -13.18 -8.68
N GLU A 145 14.02 -13.43 -9.24
CA GLU A 145 13.83 -14.44 -10.30
C GLU A 145 13.69 -13.78 -11.69
N THR A 146 14.14 -12.52 -11.84
CA THR A 146 14.14 -11.82 -13.12
C THR A 146 15.20 -12.44 -14.04
N GLY A 147 14.75 -12.82 -15.25
CA GLY A 147 15.61 -13.10 -16.38
C GLY A 147 15.93 -11.79 -17.13
N ASP A 148 15.39 -11.65 -18.33
CA ASP A 148 15.54 -10.41 -19.10
C ASP A 148 14.72 -9.25 -18.51
N SER A 149 15.28 -8.05 -18.54
CA SER A 149 14.62 -6.82 -18.11
C SER A 149 15.07 -5.62 -18.93
N VAL A 150 14.23 -4.58 -18.94
CA VAL A 150 14.56 -3.25 -19.46
C VAL A 150 14.55 -2.28 -18.28
N THR A 151 15.58 -1.44 -18.19
CA THR A 151 15.63 -0.36 -17.22
C THR A 151 15.32 0.95 -17.92
N VAL A 152 14.41 1.75 -17.35
CA VAL A 152 14.05 3.08 -17.87
C VAL A 152 14.22 4.11 -16.77
N THR A 153 14.70 5.30 -17.12
CA THR A 153 14.76 6.44 -16.18
C THR A 153 13.40 7.12 -16.17
N VAL A 154 12.82 7.25 -14.97
CA VAL A 154 11.50 7.88 -14.78
C VAL A 154 11.58 9.01 -13.76
N PRO A 155 10.68 10.01 -13.82
CA PRO A 155 10.56 11.02 -12.78
C PRO A 155 10.22 10.38 -11.44
N SER A 156 10.80 10.90 -10.36
CA SER A 156 10.59 10.41 -8.99
C SER A 156 10.31 11.56 -8.03
N VAL A 157 9.51 11.29 -7.01
CA VAL A 157 9.21 12.24 -5.93
C VAL A 157 9.26 11.54 -4.59
N ARG A 158 9.66 12.28 -3.55
CA ARG A 158 9.36 11.92 -2.18
C ARG A 158 7.92 12.30 -1.86
N LEU A 159 7.21 11.52 -1.07
CA LEU A 159 5.82 11.84 -0.67
C LEU A 159 5.74 13.22 -0.02
N ASP A 160 6.58 13.52 0.96
CA ASP A 160 6.55 14.78 1.70
C ASP A 160 6.88 16.00 0.83
N ASP A 161 7.61 15.81 -0.28
CA ASP A 161 7.90 16.90 -1.23
C ASP A 161 6.72 17.17 -2.19
N HIS A 162 5.78 16.23 -2.29
CA HIS A 162 4.74 16.27 -3.32
C HIS A 162 3.31 16.36 -2.76
N VAL A 163 3.04 15.64 -1.67
CA VAL A 163 1.72 15.60 -1.02
C VAL A 163 1.71 16.60 0.13
N THR A 164 0.84 17.61 0.03
CA THR A 164 0.67 18.59 1.09
C THR A 164 -0.64 18.34 1.83
N LEU A 165 -0.57 18.20 3.14
CA LEU A 165 -1.70 18.09 4.05
C LEU A 165 -1.65 19.23 5.05
N ALA A 166 -2.77 19.93 5.23
CA ALA A 166 -2.89 20.98 6.24
C ALA A 166 -3.10 20.37 7.63
N GLU A 167 -2.87 21.14 8.67
CA GLU A 167 -3.19 20.75 10.04
C GLU A 167 -4.68 20.37 10.16
N GLY A 168 -4.95 19.17 10.66
CA GLY A 168 -6.29 18.62 10.80
C GLY A 168 -6.82 17.87 9.59
N GLU A 169 -6.20 17.98 8.42
CA GLU A 169 -6.53 17.12 7.28
C GLU A 169 -6.07 15.68 7.55
N CYS A 170 -6.84 14.70 7.06
CA CYS A 170 -6.49 13.30 7.11
C CYS A 170 -6.47 12.66 5.73
N ALA A 171 -5.72 11.58 5.61
CA ALA A 171 -5.57 10.86 4.36
C ALA A 171 -5.79 9.35 4.51
N VAL A 172 -6.04 8.69 3.39
CA VAL A 172 -6.00 7.24 3.24
C VAL A 172 -5.10 6.88 2.05
N ALA A 173 -4.42 5.73 2.14
CA ALA A 173 -3.53 5.30 1.07
C ALA A 173 -3.77 3.84 0.65
N TRP A 174 -3.65 3.60 -0.66
CA TRP A 174 -3.44 2.29 -1.25
C TRP A 174 -2.01 2.22 -1.78
N ILE A 175 -1.25 1.20 -1.38
CA ILE A 175 0.17 1.05 -1.74
C ILE A 175 0.39 -0.36 -2.30
N ASP A 176 0.81 -0.44 -3.56
CA ASP A 176 1.11 -1.68 -4.28
C ASP A 176 2.29 -1.42 -5.24
N VAL A 177 3.51 -1.52 -4.72
CA VAL A 177 4.73 -1.04 -5.39
C VAL A 177 5.78 -2.13 -5.60
N GLU A 178 5.35 -3.39 -5.58
CA GLU A 178 6.17 -4.53 -5.96
C GLU A 178 7.59 -4.49 -5.34
N GLY A 179 7.67 -4.68 -4.01
CA GLY A 179 8.91 -4.76 -3.25
C GLY A 179 9.55 -3.43 -2.83
N ALA A 180 8.99 -2.28 -3.22
CA ALA A 180 9.55 -0.95 -2.94
C ALA A 180 8.89 -0.22 -1.75
N ASN A 181 8.24 -0.95 -0.85
CA ASN A 181 7.53 -0.37 0.30
C ASN A 181 8.42 0.52 1.18
N ASP A 182 9.68 0.14 1.40
CA ASP A 182 10.63 0.92 2.19
C ASP A 182 10.90 2.29 1.57
N ALA A 183 11.06 2.35 0.25
CA ALA A 183 11.30 3.58 -0.48
C ALA A 183 10.11 4.55 -0.37
N VAL A 184 8.88 4.02 -0.51
CA VAL A 184 7.64 4.80 -0.36
C VAL A 184 7.48 5.30 1.07
N LEU A 185 7.48 4.40 2.04
CA LEU A 185 7.16 4.74 3.44
C LEU A 185 8.18 5.69 4.06
N ARG A 186 9.48 5.52 3.76
CA ARG A 186 10.54 6.42 4.22
C ARG A 186 10.53 7.79 3.53
N SER A 187 9.87 7.91 2.38
CA SER A 187 9.81 9.18 1.64
C SER A 187 8.80 10.17 2.19
N GLY A 188 7.90 9.71 3.09
CA GLY A 188 6.76 10.49 3.54
C GLY A 188 6.43 10.38 5.03
N PRO A 189 7.38 10.59 5.97
CA PRO A 189 7.05 10.54 7.40
C PRO A 189 5.96 11.53 7.80
N ASP A 190 5.95 12.73 7.25
CA ASP A 190 4.92 13.73 7.55
C ASP A 190 3.55 13.30 6.98
N VAL A 191 3.52 12.76 5.76
CA VAL A 191 2.29 12.19 5.16
C VAL A 191 1.79 11.00 5.98
N LEU A 192 2.69 10.10 6.46
CA LEU A 192 2.30 8.97 7.30
C LEU A 192 1.62 9.41 8.60
N ASP A 193 2.02 10.54 9.17
CA ASP A 193 1.41 11.07 10.39
C ASP A 193 -0.04 11.57 10.17
N HIS A 194 -0.43 11.83 8.92
CA HIS A 194 -1.79 12.19 8.52
C HIS A 194 -2.64 11.01 8.04
N LEU A 195 -2.04 9.81 7.83
CA LEU A 195 -2.79 8.64 7.35
C LEU A 195 -3.65 8.03 8.46
N ASP A 196 -4.93 7.85 8.19
CA ASP A 196 -5.88 7.18 9.07
C ASP A 196 -6.13 5.73 8.70
N ALA A 197 -5.96 5.38 7.43
CA ALA A 197 -5.98 3.98 6.99
C ALA A 197 -5.04 3.77 5.78
N ILE A 198 -4.43 2.58 5.73
CA ILE A 198 -3.58 2.13 4.63
C ILE A 198 -4.00 0.72 4.23
N HIS A 199 -4.17 0.50 2.93
CA HIS A 199 -4.18 -0.83 2.32
C HIS A 199 -2.84 -1.02 1.62
N ILE A 200 -2.05 -2.02 2.00
CA ILE A 200 -0.69 -2.22 1.49
C ILE A 200 -0.42 -3.68 1.18
N GLU A 201 0.14 -3.96 -0.01
CA GLU A 201 0.69 -5.28 -0.32
C GLU A 201 2.05 -5.45 0.34
N VAL A 202 2.25 -6.60 0.98
CA VAL A 202 3.49 -6.96 1.69
C VAL A 202 3.91 -8.40 1.39
N GLU A 203 5.21 -8.67 1.53
CA GLU A 203 5.76 -10.01 1.39
C GLU A 203 6.36 -10.51 2.71
N GLY A 204 6.04 -11.76 3.06
CA GLY A 204 6.58 -12.46 4.24
C GLY A 204 7.90 -13.19 3.96
N ARG A 205 8.47 -13.07 2.77
CA ARG A 205 9.79 -13.59 2.37
C ARG A 205 10.41 -12.70 1.30
N PRO A 206 11.75 -12.68 1.17
CA PRO A 206 12.42 -11.83 0.20
C PRO A 206 12.15 -12.33 -1.24
N THR A 207 11.40 -11.52 -1.99
CA THR A 207 11.08 -11.71 -3.41
C THR A 207 11.86 -10.71 -4.28
N TRP A 208 12.12 -9.52 -3.74
CA TRP A 208 12.87 -8.44 -4.38
C TRP A 208 14.19 -8.20 -3.66
N GLU A 209 15.17 -7.62 -4.33
CA GLU A 209 16.45 -7.26 -3.72
C GLU A 209 16.28 -6.07 -2.77
N GLY A 210 16.82 -6.19 -1.57
CA GLY A 210 16.79 -5.11 -0.58
C GLY A 210 15.42 -4.76 0.02
N GLN A 211 14.33 -5.46 -0.38
CA GLN A 211 12.98 -5.15 0.09
C GLN A 211 12.81 -5.26 1.61
N TRP A 212 11.92 -4.46 2.15
CA TRP A 212 11.34 -4.71 3.45
C TRP A 212 10.34 -5.86 3.41
N LEU A 213 10.38 -6.69 4.45
CA LEU A 213 9.37 -7.71 4.67
C LEU A 213 8.16 -7.13 5.43
N ASP A 214 7.11 -7.91 5.52
CA ASP A 214 5.87 -7.59 6.23
C ASP A 214 6.11 -7.11 7.67
N THR A 215 7.09 -7.69 8.37
CA THR A 215 7.47 -7.30 9.74
C THR A 215 8.20 -5.95 9.78
N ASP A 216 8.97 -5.60 8.75
CA ASP A 216 9.65 -4.31 8.67
C ASP A 216 8.65 -3.19 8.40
N VAL A 217 7.71 -3.42 7.47
CA VAL A 217 6.59 -2.52 7.19
C VAL A 217 5.75 -2.31 8.45
N ALA A 218 5.39 -3.39 9.15
CA ALA A 218 4.58 -3.31 10.36
C ALA A 218 5.23 -2.49 11.48
N ARG A 219 6.55 -2.64 11.67
CA ARG A 219 7.31 -1.85 12.65
C ARG A 219 7.32 -0.39 12.30
N HIS A 220 7.63 -0.06 11.05
CA HIS A 220 7.67 1.32 10.61
C HIS A 220 6.30 2.00 10.75
N LEU A 221 5.23 1.33 10.35
CA LEU A 221 3.87 1.86 10.49
C LEU A 221 3.43 2.00 11.96
N ALA A 222 3.88 1.09 12.84
CA ALA A 222 3.62 1.20 14.28
C ALA A 222 4.29 2.42 14.91
N ASP A 223 5.50 2.78 14.48
CA ASP A 223 6.18 4.02 14.91
C ASP A 223 5.38 5.28 14.57
N HIS A 224 4.57 5.21 13.51
CA HIS A 224 3.61 6.25 13.11
C HIS A 224 2.19 6.04 13.68
N GLY A 225 2.01 5.15 14.64
CA GLY A 225 0.73 4.91 15.31
C GLY A 225 -0.33 4.21 14.46
N LEU A 226 0.09 3.49 13.42
CA LEU A 226 -0.77 2.67 12.57
C LEU A 226 -0.70 1.19 12.99
N VAL A 227 -1.84 0.53 13.15
CA VAL A 227 -1.92 -0.86 13.60
C VAL A 227 -2.68 -1.73 12.61
N PRO A 228 -2.27 -3.00 12.40
CA PRO A 228 -2.94 -3.90 11.48
C PRO A 228 -4.28 -4.38 12.04
N VAL A 229 -5.31 -4.42 11.20
CA VAL A 229 -6.67 -4.84 11.60
C VAL A 229 -7.28 -5.93 10.74
N ALA A 230 -6.80 -6.12 9.52
CA ALA A 230 -7.24 -7.16 8.61
C ALA A 230 -6.15 -7.50 7.59
N ARG A 231 -6.15 -8.71 7.07
CA ARG A 231 -5.33 -9.12 5.92
C ARG A 231 -6.08 -10.10 5.03
N ASP A 232 -5.69 -10.18 3.77
CA ASP A 232 -6.19 -11.21 2.87
C ASP A 232 -5.28 -12.46 2.81
N LEU A 233 -5.59 -13.38 1.90
CA LEU A 233 -4.83 -14.61 1.64
C LEU A 233 -4.46 -14.71 0.16
N GLN A 234 -3.85 -13.65 -0.42
CA GLN A 234 -3.61 -13.60 -1.86
C GLN A 234 -2.69 -14.74 -2.33
N LYS A 235 -1.49 -14.81 -1.80
CA LYS A 235 -0.52 -15.90 -2.00
C LYS A 235 0.07 -16.33 -0.64
N PRO A 236 0.82 -17.44 -0.56
CA PRO A 236 1.38 -17.90 0.72
C PRO A 236 2.27 -16.88 1.44
N TYR A 237 2.99 -16.05 0.68
CA TYR A 237 3.95 -15.09 1.21
C TYR A 237 3.77 -13.66 0.69
N GLN A 238 2.73 -13.40 -0.08
CA GLN A 238 2.35 -12.08 -0.60
C GLN A 238 0.87 -11.89 -0.33
N TYR A 239 0.52 -10.79 0.32
CA TYR A 239 -0.82 -10.52 0.77
C TYR A 239 -1.01 -9.03 1.11
N ASN A 240 -2.25 -8.61 1.13
CA ASN A 240 -2.60 -7.25 1.51
C ASN A 240 -2.92 -7.16 2.99
N VAL A 241 -2.48 -6.09 3.64
CA VAL A 241 -2.81 -5.77 5.04
C VAL A 241 -3.48 -4.40 5.10
N ILE A 242 -4.52 -4.31 5.91
CA ILE A 242 -5.15 -3.03 6.24
C ILE A 242 -4.63 -2.59 7.60
N TYR A 243 -4.01 -1.41 7.63
CA TYR A 243 -3.63 -0.70 8.86
C TYR A 243 -4.57 0.46 9.08
N VAL A 244 -4.81 0.78 10.33
CA VAL A 244 -5.60 1.97 10.73
C VAL A 244 -4.89 2.73 11.83
N ARG A 245 -5.13 4.03 11.93
CA ARG A 245 -4.68 4.84 13.05
C ARG A 245 -5.18 4.23 14.38
N SER A 246 -4.31 4.09 15.36
CA SER A 246 -4.60 3.40 16.63
C SER A 246 -5.87 3.90 17.33
N ARG A 247 -6.21 5.21 17.23
CA ARG A 247 -7.45 5.76 17.77
C ARG A 247 -8.73 5.15 17.18
N LEU A 248 -8.67 4.67 15.94
CA LEU A 248 -9.83 4.05 15.27
C LEU A 248 -10.11 2.64 15.81
N VAL A 249 -9.11 1.93 16.31
CA VAL A 249 -9.29 0.59 16.91
C VAL A 249 -10.14 0.64 18.16
N HIS A 250 -10.14 1.76 18.86
CA HIS A 250 -10.98 1.98 20.04
C HIS A 250 -12.46 2.25 19.69
N GLN A 251 -12.80 2.38 18.42
CA GLN A 251 -14.19 2.47 17.97
C GLN A 251 -14.76 1.06 17.76
N PRO A 252 -15.76 0.59 18.58
CA PRO A 252 -16.25 -0.79 18.50
C PRO A 252 -16.76 -1.18 17.11
N LYS A 253 -17.28 -0.22 16.33
CA LYS A 253 -17.77 -0.47 14.97
C LYS A 253 -16.65 -0.87 14.00
N VAL A 254 -15.42 -0.35 14.17
CA VAL A 254 -14.26 -0.67 13.34
C VAL A 254 -13.86 -2.12 13.53
N MET A 255 -13.65 -2.55 14.79
CA MET A 255 -13.24 -3.92 15.10
C MET A 255 -14.35 -4.94 14.82
N ARG A 256 -15.62 -4.58 15.06
CA ARG A 256 -16.76 -5.46 14.73
C ARG A 256 -16.81 -5.70 13.21
N LYS A 257 -16.66 -4.64 12.42
CA LYS A 257 -16.67 -4.75 10.96
C LYS A 257 -15.51 -5.58 10.43
N ALA A 258 -14.31 -5.45 11.01
CA ALA A 258 -13.17 -6.31 10.70
C ALA A 258 -13.49 -7.79 11.00
N ALA A 259 -14.10 -8.09 12.17
CA ALA A 259 -14.47 -9.45 12.54
C ALA A 259 -15.51 -10.07 11.58
N GLU A 260 -16.43 -9.28 11.03
CA GLU A 260 -17.42 -9.74 10.05
C GLU A 260 -16.82 -10.32 8.77
N ILE A 261 -15.58 -9.94 8.43
CA ILE A 261 -14.86 -10.47 7.26
C ILE A 261 -14.78 -12.01 7.32
N LEU A 262 -14.58 -12.55 8.52
CA LEU A 262 -14.36 -13.97 8.77
C LEU A 262 -15.64 -14.77 9.01
N LEU A 263 -16.76 -14.09 9.21
CA LEU A 263 -18.04 -14.73 9.53
C LEU A 263 -18.79 -15.16 8.26
N PRO A 264 -19.58 -16.26 8.33
CA PRO A 264 -20.51 -16.59 7.25
C PRO A 264 -21.49 -15.44 7.05
N GLY A 265 -21.79 -15.13 5.79
CA GLY A 265 -22.79 -14.11 5.41
C GLY A 265 -24.20 -14.64 5.55
#